data_8500f9498133ba9f4d896ccf5a82b541
#
_entry.id   8500f9498133ba9f4d896ccf5a82b541
#
_cell.length_a   1.000
_cell.length_b   1.000
_cell.length_c   1.000
_cell.angle_alpha   90.00
_cell.angle_beta   90.00
_cell.angle_gamma   90.00
#
_symmetry.space_group_name_H-M   'P 1'
#
loop_
_entity.id
_entity.type
_entity.pdbx_description
1 polymer ?
#
loop_
_entity_poly.entity_id
_entity_poly.type
_entity_poly.pdbx_seq_one_letter_code
_entity_poly.pdbx_strand_id
1 'polypeptide(L)'
;MRMFILLLLLAANPLWANGSISIAVAANFKPTLEKVTEPFLANTGIFVTYSAASTGVLATQILHGAQYDLFFAADEDTPQKVAAAKALPASDAFCYARGSLVLAGSEDGLSALAQPGQSLAIANPATAPYGRAAMEVLARPEFSAGQGRKLVKGNSVAQALQFWQSGAVDMALLPRALQAAGAVEVPLDWYQPVAQYAVVLNHSAAVDEYLQWLRSDTVRSLITDAGYEPCP
;
A
#
# COMPACT_ATOMS: atom_id res chain seq x y z
N MET A 1 -9.61 -39.20 62.50
CA MET A 1 -8.84 -39.06 61.25
C MET A 1 -9.62 -38.15 60.30
N ARG A 2 -9.28 -36.84 60.26
CA ARG A 2 -10.01 -35.81 59.52
C ARG A 2 -9.27 -35.62 58.18
N MET A 3 -9.92 -36.00 57.09
CA MET A 3 -9.41 -35.87 55.72
C MET A 3 -9.69 -34.46 55.21
N PHE A 4 -8.67 -33.63 55.02
CA PHE A 4 -8.76 -32.31 54.39
C PHE A 4 -8.71 -32.50 52.89
N ILE A 5 -9.83 -32.22 52.21
CA ILE A 5 -9.90 -32.17 50.76
C ILE A 5 -9.44 -30.75 50.34
N LEU A 6 -8.25 -30.67 49.74
CA LEU A 6 -7.71 -29.44 49.14
C LEU A 6 -8.36 -29.26 47.76
N LEU A 7 -9.32 -28.32 47.62
CA LEU A 7 -9.87 -27.92 46.33
C LEU A 7 -8.85 -27.02 45.64
N LEU A 8 -8.16 -27.55 44.61
CA LEU A 8 -7.39 -26.74 43.67
C LEU A 8 -8.38 -26.01 42.74
N LEU A 9 -8.57 -24.71 42.96
CA LEU A 9 -9.20 -23.80 42.00
C LEU A 9 -8.23 -23.60 40.83
N LEU A 10 -8.42 -24.33 39.73
CA LEU A 10 -7.84 -24.01 38.44
C LEU A 10 -8.47 -22.71 37.97
N ALA A 11 -7.73 -21.60 38.09
CA ALA A 11 -8.04 -20.35 37.41
C ALA A 11 -7.90 -20.59 35.91
N ALA A 12 -9.03 -20.89 35.24
CA ALA A 12 -9.11 -20.85 33.81
C ALA A 12 -8.92 -19.39 33.39
N ASN A 13 -7.72 -19.03 32.96
CA ASN A 13 -7.53 -17.80 32.21
C ASN A 13 -8.43 -17.89 30.96
N PRO A 14 -9.36 -16.95 30.73
CA PRO A 14 -10.07 -16.92 29.48
C PRO A 14 -9.01 -16.71 28.40
N LEU A 15 -8.80 -17.71 27.55
CA LEU A 15 -8.18 -17.53 26.26
C LEU A 15 -9.10 -16.57 25.49
N TRP A 16 -8.81 -15.28 25.57
CA TRP A 16 -9.40 -14.29 24.71
C TRP A 16 -9.09 -14.77 23.30
N ALA A 17 -10.11 -15.15 22.55
CA ALA A 17 -9.99 -15.38 21.13
C ALA A 17 -9.69 -14.01 20.52
N ASN A 18 -8.39 -13.67 20.49
CA ASN A 18 -7.93 -12.46 19.83
C ASN A 18 -8.38 -12.57 18.37
N GLY A 19 -9.20 -11.62 17.94
CA GLY A 19 -9.76 -11.61 16.58
C GLY A 19 -8.65 -11.61 15.53
N SER A 20 -9.02 -11.87 14.30
CA SER A 20 -8.12 -11.70 13.16
C SER A 20 -8.69 -10.66 12.20
N ILE A 21 -7.82 -9.91 11.54
CA ILE A 21 -8.17 -8.90 10.55
C ILE A 21 -7.58 -9.31 9.22
N SER A 22 -8.40 -9.30 8.17
CA SER A 22 -7.98 -9.54 6.78
C SER A 22 -7.92 -8.23 6.01
N ILE A 23 -6.78 -7.92 5.43
CA ILE A 23 -6.54 -6.65 4.73
C ILE A 23 -6.18 -6.89 3.27
N ALA A 24 -6.93 -6.27 2.37
CA ALA A 24 -6.51 -6.04 0.99
C ALA A 24 -5.65 -4.78 0.95
N VAL A 25 -4.40 -4.85 0.50
CA VAL A 25 -3.48 -3.71 0.51
C VAL A 25 -2.79 -3.51 -0.82
N ALA A 26 -2.79 -2.27 -1.33
CA ALA A 26 -2.00 -1.91 -2.50
C ALA A 26 -0.51 -2.20 -2.26
N ALA A 27 0.14 -2.81 -3.25
CA ALA A 27 1.49 -3.40 -3.12
C ALA A 27 2.57 -2.39 -2.69
N ASN A 28 2.37 -1.09 -2.93
CA ASN A 28 3.27 -0.03 -2.47
C ASN A 28 3.25 0.13 -0.94
N PHE A 29 2.09 -0.05 -0.31
CA PHE A 29 1.91 0.22 1.11
C PHE A 29 2.14 -1.02 2.00
N LYS A 30 2.10 -2.23 1.43
CA LYS A 30 2.26 -3.48 2.19
C LYS A 30 3.48 -3.48 3.13
N PRO A 31 4.72 -3.15 2.69
CA PRO A 31 5.88 -3.17 3.58
C PRO A 31 5.76 -2.19 4.76
N THR A 32 5.13 -1.03 4.54
CA THR A 32 4.89 -0.03 5.58
C THR A 32 3.80 -0.50 6.54
N LEU A 33 2.72 -1.07 6.00
CA LEU A 33 1.61 -1.58 6.82
C LEU A 33 2.05 -2.74 7.72
N GLU A 34 2.93 -3.61 7.25
CA GLU A 34 3.53 -4.68 8.08
C GLU A 34 4.30 -4.09 9.27
N LYS A 35 5.15 -3.09 9.05
CA LYS A 35 5.88 -2.37 10.12
C LYS A 35 4.94 -1.67 11.10
N VAL A 36 3.86 -1.07 10.59
CA VAL A 36 2.82 -0.40 11.40
C VAL A 36 2.07 -1.42 12.26
N THR A 37 1.83 -2.62 11.74
CA THR A 37 1.04 -3.66 12.42
C THR A 37 1.85 -4.44 13.47
N GLU A 38 3.15 -4.53 13.33
CA GLU A 38 4.00 -5.32 14.25
C GLU A 38 3.83 -4.91 15.73
N PRO A 39 3.90 -3.61 16.11
CA PRO A 39 3.64 -3.19 17.49
C PRO A 39 2.18 -3.43 17.94
N PHE A 40 1.22 -3.31 17.03
CA PHE A 40 -0.19 -3.60 17.33
C PHE A 40 -0.38 -5.06 17.70
N LEU A 41 0.15 -5.98 16.89
CA LEU A 41 0.11 -7.41 17.17
C LEU A 41 0.77 -7.75 18.51
N ALA A 42 1.93 -7.16 18.79
CA ALA A 42 2.66 -7.38 20.04
C ALA A 42 1.85 -6.95 21.29
N ASN A 43 1.06 -5.88 21.17
CA ASN A 43 0.29 -5.31 22.28
C ASN A 43 -1.09 -5.96 22.46
N THR A 44 -1.74 -6.39 21.38
CA THR A 44 -3.14 -6.85 21.42
C THR A 44 -3.28 -8.36 21.19
N GLY A 45 -2.31 -8.99 20.54
CA GLY A 45 -2.41 -10.37 20.07
C GLY A 45 -3.38 -10.57 18.90
N ILE A 46 -3.92 -9.50 18.30
CA ILE A 46 -4.81 -9.56 17.13
C ILE A 46 -3.97 -9.79 15.87
N PHE A 47 -4.22 -10.90 15.18
CA PHE A 47 -3.50 -11.24 13.97
C PHE A 47 -4.04 -10.47 12.76
N VAL A 48 -3.12 -10.01 11.90
CA VAL A 48 -3.48 -9.35 10.65
C VAL A 48 -2.91 -10.14 9.47
N THR A 49 -3.75 -10.42 8.49
CA THR A 49 -3.37 -11.08 7.24
C THR A 49 -3.50 -10.13 6.06
N TYR A 50 -2.64 -10.29 5.04
CA TYR A 50 -2.58 -9.36 3.91
C TYR A 50 -2.72 -10.08 2.58
N SER A 51 -3.57 -9.52 1.70
CA SER A 51 -3.56 -9.79 0.27
C SER A 51 -3.05 -8.56 -0.46
N ALA A 52 -1.90 -8.67 -1.14
CA ALA A 52 -1.26 -7.54 -1.80
C ALA A 52 -1.30 -7.67 -3.33
N ALA A 53 -1.81 -6.63 -4.00
CA ALA A 53 -1.81 -6.51 -5.45
C ALA A 53 -1.90 -5.02 -5.87
N SER A 54 -2.13 -4.72 -7.14
CA SER A 54 -2.49 -3.36 -7.55
C SER A 54 -3.91 -3.02 -7.08
N THR A 55 -4.16 -1.73 -6.84
CA THR A 55 -5.45 -1.20 -6.36
C THR A 55 -6.64 -1.74 -7.16
N GLY A 56 -6.59 -1.66 -8.49
CA GLY A 56 -7.69 -2.10 -9.34
C GLY A 56 -7.94 -3.61 -9.32
N VAL A 57 -6.88 -4.42 -9.15
CA VAL A 57 -7.01 -5.88 -9.01
C VAL A 57 -7.72 -6.22 -7.71
N LEU A 58 -7.33 -5.60 -6.59
CA LEU A 58 -7.97 -5.81 -5.29
C LEU A 58 -9.43 -5.35 -5.30
N ALA A 59 -9.71 -4.17 -5.86
CA ALA A 59 -11.08 -3.69 -6.00
C ALA A 59 -11.95 -4.66 -6.80
N THR A 60 -11.44 -5.20 -7.90
CA THR A 60 -12.13 -6.21 -8.70
C THR A 60 -12.44 -7.45 -7.87
N GLN A 61 -11.49 -7.97 -7.10
CA GLN A 61 -11.69 -9.12 -6.21
C GLN A 61 -12.78 -8.83 -5.16
N ILE A 62 -12.74 -7.67 -4.53
CA ILE A 62 -13.74 -7.25 -3.51
C ILE A 62 -15.14 -7.16 -4.12
N LEU A 63 -15.27 -6.57 -5.30
CA LEU A 63 -16.56 -6.43 -6.00
C LEU A 63 -17.12 -7.78 -6.49
N HIS A 64 -16.23 -8.78 -6.72
CA HIS A 64 -16.61 -10.16 -7.03
C HIS A 64 -16.77 -11.06 -5.80
N GLY A 65 -16.80 -10.50 -4.61
CA GLY A 65 -17.16 -11.21 -3.38
C GLY A 65 -16.00 -11.68 -2.52
N ALA A 66 -14.75 -11.30 -2.82
CA ALA A 66 -13.64 -11.55 -1.89
C ALA A 66 -13.89 -10.83 -0.56
N GLN A 67 -13.67 -11.55 0.54
CA GLN A 67 -13.94 -11.05 1.89
C GLN A 67 -12.65 -10.48 2.49
N TYR A 68 -12.70 -9.20 2.83
CA TYR A 68 -11.68 -8.47 3.57
C TYR A 68 -12.37 -7.56 4.58
N ASP A 69 -11.69 -7.23 5.65
CA ASP A 69 -12.18 -6.28 6.66
C ASP A 69 -11.80 -4.84 6.29
N LEU A 70 -10.62 -4.65 5.72
CA LEU A 70 -10.10 -3.35 5.29
C LEU A 70 -9.53 -3.44 3.87
N PHE A 71 -9.67 -2.35 3.12
CA PHE A 71 -9.03 -2.19 1.83
C PHE A 71 -8.20 -0.89 1.79
N PHE A 72 -6.89 -1.01 1.65
CA PHE A 72 -5.94 0.08 1.48
C PHE A 72 -5.57 0.24 0.01
N ALA A 73 -6.05 1.29 -0.61
CA ALA A 73 -5.83 1.61 -2.02
C ALA A 73 -4.77 2.71 -2.20
N ALA A 74 -4.19 2.82 -3.37
CA ALA A 74 -3.24 3.86 -3.72
C ALA A 74 -3.89 5.02 -4.51
N ASP A 75 -5.20 5.16 -4.47
CA ASP A 75 -5.96 6.31 -4.95
C ASP A 75 -7.19 6.56 -4.08
N GLU A 76 -7.86 7.69 -4.30
CA GLU A 76 -9.07 8.09 -3.61
C GLU A 76 -10.32 7.47 -4.24
N ASP A 77 -10.39 7.47 -5.57
CA ASP A 77 -11.60 7.08 -6.32
C ASP A 77 -12.01 5.62 -6.10
N THR A 78 -11.04 4.71 -6.03
CA THR A 78 -11.31 3.27 -6.00
C THR A 78 -11.98 2.84 -4.69
N PRO A 79 -11.50 3.23 -3.48
CA PRO A 79 -12.23 2.93 -2.23
C PRO A 79 -13.62 3.53 -2.18
N GLN A 80 -13.81 4.76 -2.69
CA GLN A 80 -15.13 5.39 -2.75
C GLN A 80 -16.10 4.61 -3.65
N LYS A 81 -15.64 4.15 -4.83
CA LYS A 81 -16.42 3.29 -5.73
C LYS A 81 -16.78 1.95 -5.09
N VAL A 82 -15.84 1.34 -4.37
CA VAL A 82 -16.08 0.10 -3.63
C VAL A 82 -17.10 0.32 -2.52
N ALA A 83 -16.96 1.40 -1.74
CA ALA A 83 -17.91 1.75 -0.69
C ALA A 83 -19.33 1.94 -1.26
N ALA A 84 -19.46 2.72 -2.32
CA ALA A 84 -20.75 2.95 -2.98
C ALA A 84 -21.37 1.64 -3.52
N ALA A 85 -20.60 0.79 -4.18
CA ALA A 85 -21.07 -0.48 -4.73
C ALA A 85 -21.53 -1.48 -3.65
N LYS A 86 -20.94 -1.38 -2.45
CA LYS A 86 -21.28 -2.22 -1.29
C LYS A 86 -22.28 -1.56 -0.34
N ALA A 87 -22.80 -0.38 -0.68
CA ALA A 87 -23.70 0.42 0.16
C ALA A 87 -23.12 0.70 1.56
N LEU A 88 -21.80 0.93 1.66
CA LEU A 88 -21.12 1.29 2.88
C LEU A 88 -21.24 2.81 3.14
N PRO A 89 -21.20 3.27 4.40
CA PRO A 89 -21.14 4.67 4.73
C PRO A 89 -19.94 5.38 4.08
N ALA A 90 -20.12 6.60 3.59
CA ALA A 90 -19.01 7.38 3.02
C ALA A 90 -17.92 7.69 4.07
N SER A 91 -18.29 7.74 5.36
CA SER A 91 -17.37 7.91 6.49
C SER A 91 -16.38 6.76 6.68
N ASP A 92 -16.65 5.60 6.09
CA ASP A 92 -15.79 4.43 6.19
C ASP A 92 -14.58 4.52 5.24
N ALA A 93 -14.60 5.47 4.30
CA ALA A 93 -13.46 5.78 3.44
C ALA A 93 -12.66 6.97 4.00
N PHE A 94 -11.36 6.81 4.16
CA PHE A 94 -10.49 7.85 4.72
C PHE A 94 -9.12 7.87 4.05
N CYS A 95 -8.53 9.07 3.95
CA CYS A 95 -7.14 9.22 3.54
C CYS A 95 -6.21 8.72 4.65
N TYR A 96 -5.15 7.98 4.27
CA TYR A 96 -4.15 7.52 5.24
C TYR A 96 -2.73 7.98 4.92
N ALA A 97 -2.44 8.35 3.65
CA ALA A 97 -1.13 8.81 3.22
C ALA A 97 -1.20 9.52 1.85
N ARG A 98 -0.14 10.23 1.48
CA ARG A 98 0.14 10.63 0.10
C ARG A 98 1.49 10.09 -0.32
N GLY A 99 1.54 9.48 -1.49
CA GLY A 99 2.77 8.92 -2.03
C GLY A 99 3.36 9.75 -3.15
N SER A 100 4.65 9.57 -3.37
CA SER A 100 5.40 10.21 -4.46
C SER A 100 6.14 9.19 -5.31
N LEU A 101 6.53 9.61 -6.54
CA LEU A 101 7.32 8.83 -7.47
C LEU A 101 8.80 9.16 -7.35
N VAL A 102 9.61 8.14 -7.60
CA VAL A 102 11.06 8.24 -7.82
C VAL A 102 11.45 7.49 -9.09
N LEU A 103 12.54 7.92 -9.74
CA LEU A 103 13.20 7.19 -10.81
C LEU A 103 14.42 6.45 -10.23
N ALA A 104 14.42 5.13 -10.31
CA ALA A 104 15.53 4.26 -9.93
C ALA A 104 16.34 3.84 -11.16
N GLY A 105 17.65 3.59 -10.98
CA GLY A 105 18.54 3.06 -12.01
C GLY A 105 19.07 4.10 -13.00
N SER A 106 19.01 5.39 -12.68
CA SER A 106 19.52 6.45 -13.54
C SER A 106 20.72 7.17 -12.91
N GLU A 107 21.83 7.24 -13.62
CA GLU A 107 23.00 8.09 -13.29
C GLU A 107 22.79 9.53 -13.76
N ASP A 108 22.02 9.74 -14.84
CA ASP A 108 21.74 11.04 -15.44
C ASP A 108 20.50 11.74 -14.84
N GLY A 109 19.95 11.21 -13.74
CA GLY A 109 18.75 11.72 -13.14
C GLY A 109 17.52 11.59 -14.04
N LEU A 110 16.59 12.54 -13.96
CA LEU A 110 15.34 12.50 -14.73
C LEU A 110 15.54 12.70 -16.24
N SER A 111 16.69 13.28 -16.66
CA SER A 111 16.98 13.46 -18.09
C SER A 111 17.12 12.13 -18.84
N ALA A 112 17.44 11.03 -18.15
CA ALA A 112 17.46 9.68 -18.72
C ALA A 112 16.09 9.26 -19.30
N LEU A 113 15.00 9.84 -18.81
CA LEU A 113 13.67 9.61 -19.39
C LEU A 113 13.51 10.14 -20.83
N ALA A 114 14.42 10.96 -21.33
CA ALA A 114 14.48 11.36 -22.73
C ALA A 114 15.29 10.39 -23.61
N GLN A 115 15.98 9.41 -23.05
CA GLN A 115 16.86 8.49 -23.78
C GLN A 115 16.09 7.26 -24.31
N PRO A 116 16.01 7.02 -25.63
CA PRO A 116 15.22 5.91 -26.18
C PRO A 116 15.87 4.53 -25.96
N GLY A 117 17.18 4.48 -25.73
CA GLY A 117 17.95 3.23 -25.65
C GLY A 117 17.80 2.49 -24.32
N GLN A 118 17.28 3.13 -23.27
CA GLN A 118 17.15 2.54 -21.93
C GLN A 118 15.74 1.97 -21.70
N SER A 119 15.68 0.76 -21.19
CA SER A 119 14.42 0.11 -20.83
C SER A 119 13.91 0.62 -19.48
N LEU A 120 12.58 0.72 -19.34
CA LEU A 120 11.93 1.28 -18.16
C LEU A 120 10.80 0.36 -17.67
N ALA A 121 10.79 0.06 -16.37
CA ALA A 121 9.65 -0.60 -15.72
C ALA A 121 8.72 0.43 -15.06
N ILE A 122 7.42 0.18 -15.22
CA ILE A 122 6.35 0.85 -14.45
C ILE A 122 5.33 -0.17 -14.00
N ALA A 123 4.49 0.16 -13.02
CA ALA A 123 3.30 -0.63 -12.76
C ALA A 123 2.28 -0.47 -13.90
N ASN A 124 1.41 -1.46 -14.10
CA ASN A 124 0.38 -1.39 -15.14
C ASN A 124 -0.59 -0.22 -14.88
N PRO A 125 -0.64 0.80 -15.76
CA PRO A 125 -1.48 1.99 -15.56
C PRO A 125 -2.99 1.69 -15.58
N ALA A 126 -3.41 0.58 -16.17
CA ALA A 126 -4.81 0.17 -16.17
C ALA A 126 -5.32 -0.21 -14.77
N THR A 127 -4.43 -0.65 -13.87
CA THR A 127 -4.83 -1.18 -12.56
C THR A 127 -4.09 -0.54 -11.38
N ALA A 128 -3.00 0.20 -11.64
CA ALA A 128 -2.15 0.77 -10.60
C ALA A 128 -2.07 2.30 -10.69
N PRO A 129 -2.44 3.04 -9.63
CA PRO A 129 -2.35 4.49 -9.57
C PRO A 129 -0.95 5.04 -9.86
N TYR A 130 0.08 4.43 -9.30
CA TYR A 130 1.48 4.79 -9.60
C TYR A 130 1.88 4.53 -11.06
N GLY A 131 1.23 3.57 -11.72
CA GLY A 131 1.42 3.36 -13.16
C GLY A 131 0.80 4.49 -13.98
N ARG A 132 -0.37 5.02 -13.57
CA ARG A 132 -0.97 6.21 -14.19
C ARG A 132 -0.08 7.43 -14.00
N ALA A 133 0.36 7.71 -12.78
CA ALA A 133 1.29 8.80 -12.48
C ALA A 133 2.59 8.69 -13.29
N ALA A 134 3.16 7.49 -13.43
CA ALA A 134 4.33 7.26 -14.28
C ALA A 134 4.07 7.59 -15.75
N MET A 135 2.89 7.26 -16.28
CA MET A 135 2.52 7.61 -17.65
C MET A 135 2.35 9.11 -17.85
N GLU A 136 1.84 9.84 -16.84
CA GLU A 136 1.76 11.32 -16.88
C GLU A 136 3.16 11.94 -16.96
N VAL A 137 4.11 11.46 -16.15
CA VAL A 137 5.51 11.87 -16.24
C VAL A 137 6.08 11.62 -17.63
N LEU A 138 5.88 10.42 -18.19
CA LEU A 138 6.41 10.04 -19.51
C LEU A 138 5.74 10.78 -20.67
N ALA A 139 4.54 11.32 -20.49
CA ALA A 139 3.82 12.09 -21.49
C ALA A 139 4.31 13.54 -21.61
N ARG A 140 5.19 14.00 -20.72
CA ARG A 140 5.73 15.36 -20.75
C ARG A 140 6.57 15.61 -22.00
N PRO A 141 6.50 16.81 -22.62
CA PRO A 141 7.19 17.14 -23.87
C PRO A 141 8.70 16.91 -23.84
N GLU A 142 9.36 17.18 -22.70
CA GLU A 142 10.80 17.02 -22.52
C GLU A 142 11.27 15.55 -22.63
N PHE A 143 10.35 14.59 -22.47
CA PHE A 143 10.65 13.15 -22.59
C PHE A 143 10.19 12.54 -23.90
N SER A 144 9.75 13.35 -24.85
CA SER A 144 9.27 12.89 -26.16
C SER A 144 10.32 12.09 -26.96
N ALA A 145 11.60 12.45 -26.84
CA ALA A 145 12.70 11.71 -27.48
C ALA A 145 12.85 10.27 -26.95
N GLY A 146 12.39 10.00 -25.73
CA GLY A 146 12.36 8.65 -25.14
C GLY A 146 11.13 7.83 -25.54
N GLN A 147 10.21 8.35 -26.35
CA GLN A 147 9.11 7.57 -26.89
C GLN A 147 9.65 6.45 -27.78
N GLY A 148 9.09 5.24 -27.67
CA GLY A 148 9.61 4.05 -28.34
C GLY A 148 10.62 3.24 -27.54
N ARG A 149 11.04 3.70 -26.33
CA ARG A 149 11.82 2.86 -25.42
C ARG A 149 11.07 1.58 -25.08
N LYS A 150 11.79 0.55 -24.69
CA LYS A 150 11.20 -0.68 -24.15
C LYS A 150 10.54 -0.38 -22.79
N LEU A 151 9.22 -0.25 -22.78
CA LEU A 151 8.43 -0.05 -21.55
C LEU A 151 7.89 -1.39 -21.08
N VAL A 152 8.33 -1.84 -19.88
CA VAL A 152 7.90 -3.08 -19.21
C VAL A 152 6.87 -2.75 -18.14
N LYS A 153 5.70 -3.38 -18.23
CA LYS A 153 4.61 -3.14 -17.30
C LYS A 153 4.49 -4.32 -16.30
N GLY A 154 4.74 -4.05 -15.03
CA GLY A 154 4.50 -4.99 -13.94
C GLY A 154 3.02 -4.99 -13.53
N ASN A 155 2.49 -6.12 -13.08
CA ASN A 155 1.12 -6.22 -12.54
C ASN A 155 0.91 -5.36 -11.28
N SER A 156 2.02 -4.99 -10.61
CA SER A 156 2.03 -4.08 -9.47
C SER A 156 3.36 -3.33 -9.41
N VAL A 157 3.46 -2.33 -8.53
CA VAL A 157 4.73 -1.62 -8.27
C VAL A 157 5.80 -2.55 -7.69
N ALA A 158 5.42 -3.58 -6.92
CA ALA A 158 6.36 -4.57 -6.42
C ALA A 158 7.00 -5.37 -7.56
N GLN A 159 6.23 -5.75 -8.59
CA GLN A 159 6.77 -6.42 -9.76
C GLN A 159 7.64 -5.48 -10.61
N ALA A 160 7.28 -4.20 -10.76
CA ALA A 160 8.14 -3.22 -11.42
C ALA A 160 9.49 -3.06 -10.70
N LEU A 161 9.48 -3.04 -9.36
CA LEU A 161 10.69 -3.04 -8.53
C LEU A 161 11.54 -4.31 -8.79
N GLN A 162 10.90 -5.49 -8.83
CA GLN A 162 11.60 -6.75 -9.10
C GLN A 162 12.26 -6.77 -10.47
N PHE A 163 11.62 -6.24 -11.52
CA PHE A 163 12.21 -6.14 -12.85
C PHE A 163 13.49 -5.30 -12.84
N TRP A 164 13.48 -4.18 -12.12
CA TRP A 164 14.67 -3.35 -11.97
C TRP A 164 15.75 -4.02 -11.13
N GLN A 165 15.41 -4.54 -9.97
CA GLN A 165 16.37 -5.19 -9.06
C GLN A 165 17.04 -6.42 -9.67
N SER A 166 16.36 -7.13 -10.56
CA SER A 166 16.91 -8.29 -11.28
C SER A 166 17.75 -7.91 -12.51
N GLY A 167 17.83 -6.62 -12.87
CA GLY A 167 18.51 -6.16 -14.07
C GLY A 167 17.75 -6.47 -15.37
N ALA A 168 16.47 -6.84 -15.30
CA ALA A 168 15.64 -7.09 -16.49
C ALA A 168 15.29 -5.80 -17.26
N VAL A 169 15.41 -4.66 -16.60
CA VAL A 169 15.30 -3.31 -17.14
C VAL A 169 16.36 -2.40 -16.53
N ASP A 170 16.71 -1.33 -17.24
CA ASP A 170 17.72 -0.35 -16.80
C ASP A 170 17.18 0.57 -15.70
N MET A 171 15.93 1.00 -15.83
CA MET A 171 15.30 1.98 -14.94
C MET A 171 13.91 1.55 -14.49
N ALA A 172 13.42 2.15 -13.41
CA ALA A 172 12.02 2.00 -12.98
C ALA A 172 11.46 3.28 -12.36
N LEU A 173 10.21 3.65 -12.70
CA LEU A 173 9.43 4.64 -11.96
C LEU A 173 8.65 3.93 -10.86
N LEU A 174 8.97 4.24 -9.60
CA LEU A 174 8.54 3.51 -8.42
C LEU A 174 7.99 4.46 -7.35
N PRO A 175 7.14 3.97 -6.42
CA PRO A 175 6.85 4.69 -5.19
C PRO A 175 8.12 4.96 -4.37
N ARG A 176 8.30 6.18 -3.87
CA ARG A 176 9.40 6.53 -2.96
C ARG A 176 9.49 5.59 -1.77
N ALA A 177 8.35 5.20 -1.22
CA ALA A 177 8.26 4.30 -0.07
C ALA A 177 8.84 2.88 -0.30
N LEU A 178 9.09 2.47 -1.54
CA LEU A 178 9.82 1.23 -1.84
C LEU A 178 11.33 1.37 -1.67
N GLN A 179 11.82 2.56 -1.32
CA GLN A 179 13.20 2.86 -0.93
C GLN A 179 14.26 2.31 -1.90
N ALA A 180 14.04 2.48 -3.21
CA ALA A 180 15.02 2.10 -4.22
C ALA A 180 16.32 2.92 -4.03
N ALA A 181 17.44 2.23 -3.86
CA ALA A 181 18.71 2.88 -3.60
C ALA A 181 19.13 3.78 -4.77
N GLY A 182 19.61 5.00 -4.48
CA GLY A 182 20.06 5.96 -5.48
C GLY A 182 18.96 6.53 -6.38
N ALA A 183 17.70 6.32 -6.03
CA ALA A 183 16.59 6.84 -6.81
C ALA A 183 16.46 8.37 -6.71
N VAL A 184 16.06 8.99 -7.82
CA VAL A 184 15.87 10.44 -7.95
C VAL A 184 14.39 10.79 -7.82
N GLU A 185 14.06 11.79 -7.02
CA GLU A 185 12.68 12.23 -6.83
C GLU A 185 12.11 12.85 -8.10
N VAL A 186 10.86 12.48 -8.42
CA VAL A 186 10.08 13.09 -9.50
C VAL A 186 9.30 14.25 -8.92
N PRO A 187 9.37 15.47 -9.49
CA PRO A 187 8.60 16.63 -9.02
C PRO A 187 7.10 16.33 -8.93
N LEU A 188 6.49 16.74 -7.83
CA LEU A 188 5.08 16.43 -7.52
C LEU A 188 4.08 17.09 -8.48
N ASP A 189 4.47 18.18 -9.14
CA ASP A 189 3.68 18.89 -10.15
C ASP A 189 3.72 18.24 -11.55
N TRP A 190 4.45 17.14 -11.72
CA TRP A 190 4.55 16.42 -12.97
C TRP A 190 3.46 15.35 -13.16
N TYR A 191 2.69 15.05 -12.13
CA TYR A 191 1.63 14.04 -12.14
C TYR A 191 0.56 14.37 -11.11
N GLN A 192 -0.61 13.78 -11.27
CA GLN A 192 -1.69 13.93 -10.28
C GLN A 192 -1.27 13.34 -8.93
N PRO A 193 -1.60 14.00 -7.80
CA PRO A 193 -1.25 13.50 -6.47
C PRO A 193 -1.70 12.05 -6.26
N VAL A 194 -0.81 11.22 -5.72
CA VAL A 194 -1.14 9.84 -5.36
C VAL A 194 -1.66 9.81 -3.93
N ALA A 195 -2.84 10.41 -3.72
CA ALA A 195 -3.54 10.36 -2.44
C ALA A 195 -4.04 8.94 -2.20
N GLN A 196 -3.71 8.35 -1.05
CA GLN A 196 -4.01 6.97 -0.73
C GLN A 196 -5.13 6.90 0.30
N TYR A 197 -6.16 6.14 -0.04
CA TYR A 197 -7.36 6.00 0.78
C TYR A 197 -7.60 4.55 1.16
N ALA A 198 -8.13 4.36 2.36
CA ALA A 198 -8.62 3.08 2.82
C ALA A 198 -10.14 3.12 2.97
N VAL A 199 -10.78 1.95 2.91
CA VAL A 199 -12.18 1.78 3.26
C VAL A 199 -12.35 0.62 4.21
N VAL A 200 -13.21 0.80 5.21
CA VAL A 200 -13.66 -0.27 6.12
C VAL A 200 -14.75 -1.06 5.41
N LEU A 201 -14.49 -2.34 5.18
CA LEU A 201 -15.41 -3.25 4.48
C LEU A 201 -16.30 -4.04 5.47
N ASN A 202 -15.78 -4.27 6.68
CA ASN A 202 -16.47 -5.01 7.72
C ASN A 202 -16.03 -4.47 9.09
N HIS A 203 -16.98 -4.12 9.93
CA HIS A 203 -16.74 -3.65 11.30
C HIS A 203 -16.73 -4.82 12.29
N SER A 204 -15.77 -4.82 13.19
CA SER A 204 -15.68 -5.73 14.32
C SER A 204 -14.88 -5.05 15.43
N ALA A 205 -14.94 -5.57 16.65
CA ALA A 205 -14.15 -5.03 17.77
C ALA A 205 -12.64 -4.98 17.44
N ALA A 206 -12.11 -6.01 16.76
CA ALA A 206 -10.72 -6.07 16.34
C ALA A 206 -10.39 -4.99 15.30
N VAL A 207 -11.27 -4.79 14.31
CA VAL A 207 -11.12 -3.75 13.29
C VAL A 207 -11.19 -2.37 13.91
N ASP A 208 -12.13 -2.11 14.80
CA ASP A 208 -12.29 -0.82 15.46
C ASP A 208 -11.06 -0.47 16.34
N GLU A 209 -10.49 -1.47 17.03
CA GLU A 209 -9.24 -1.31 17.79
C GLU A 209 -8.05 -1.03 16.86
N TYR A 210 -7.97 -1.70 15.72
CA TYR A 210 -6.93 -1.45 14.71
C TYR A 210 -7.07 -0.05 14.09
N LEU A 211 -8.29 0.42 13.83
CA LEU A 211 -8.53 1.77 13.34
C LEU A 211 -8.12 2.85 14.35
N GLN A 212 -8.30 2.60 15.66
CA GLN A 212 -7.77 3.49 16.70
C GLN A 212 -6.24 3.52 16.70
N TRP A 213 -5.59 2.35 16.56
CA TRP A 213 -4.14 2.24 16.43
C TRP A 213 -3.63 3.02 15.21
N LEU A 214 -4.27 2.88 14.04
CA LEU A 214 -3.89 3.56 12.80
C LEU A 214 -3.93 5.10 12.92
N ARG A 215 -4.73 5.64 13.81
CA ARG A 215 -4.83 7.10 14.07
C ARG A 215 -3.78 7.62 15.04
N SER A 216 -2.96 6.76 15.62
CA SER A 216 -1.94 7.16 16.60
C SER A 216 -0.79 7.95 15.97
N ASP A 217 -0.13 8.79 16.77
CA ASP A 217 1.06 9.54 16.33
C ASP A 217 2.22 8.60 15.99
N THR A 218 2.32 7.46 16.66
CA THR A 218 3.31 6.42 16.35
C THR A 218 3.14 5.92 14.92
N VAL A 219 1.91 5.60 14.51
CA VAL A 219 1.64 5.15 13.14
C VAL A 219 1.91 6.26 12.14
N ARG A 220 1.53 7.49 12.44
CA ARG A 220 1.81 8.65 11.59
C ARG A 220 3.31 8.82 11.35
N SER A 221 4.13 8.70 12.40
CA SER A 221 5.60 8.74 12.29
C SER A 221 6.12 7.60 11.41
N LEU A 222 5.70 6.35 11.65
CA LEU A 222 6.13 5.20 10.87
C LEU A 222 5.79 5.33 9.37
N ILE A 223 4.64 5.88 9.04
CA ILE A 223 4.23 6.15 7.65
C ILE A 223 5.11 7.23 7.01
N THR A 224 5.39 8.33 7.76
CA THR A 224 6.27 9.41 7.29
C THR A 224 7.69 8.92 7.08
N ASP A 225 8.24 8.16 8.03
CA ASP A 225 9.59 7.59 7.95
C ASP A 225 9.74 6.59 6.80
N ALA A 226 8.63 5.97 6.39
CA ALA A 226 8.58 5.12 5.19
C ALA A 226 8.58 5.91 3.87
N GLY A 227 8.54 7.26 3.90
CA GLY A 227 8.61 8.11 2.72
C GLY A 227 7.25 8.53 2.16
N TYR A 228 6.19 8.46 2.97
CA TYR A 228 4.88 9.02 2.65
C TYR A 228 4.72 10.41 3.27
N GLU A 229 3.86 11.21 2.65
CA GLU A 229 3.41 12.49 3.22
C GLU A 229 2.08 12.31 3.95
N PRO A 230 1.78 13.16 4.96
CA PRO A 230 0.48 13.14 5.62
C PRO A 230 -0.63 13.56 4.67
N CYS A 231 -1.85 13.16 5.00
CA CYS A 231 -3.06 13.68 4.37
C CYS A 231 -3.27 15.17 4.67
N PRO A 232 -3.91 15.93 3.78
CA PRO A 232 -4.25 17.32 4.01
C PRO A 232 -5.25 17.48 5.17
#